data_18073685f1a4c855b66b76072ddda1d4
#
_entry.id   18073685f1a4c855b66b76072ddda1d4
#
_cell.length_a   1.000
_cell.length_b   1.000
_cell.length_c   1.000
_cell.angle_alpha   90.00
_cell.angle_beta   90.00
_cell.angle_gamma   90.00
#
_symmetry.space_group_name_H-M   'P 1'
#
loop_
_entity.id
_entity.type
_entity.pdbx_description
1 polymer ?
#
loop_
_entity_poly.entity_id
_entity_poly.type
_entity_poly.pdbx_seq_one_letter_code
_entity_poly.pdbx_strand_id
1 'polypeptide(L)'
;MTTPFEIKMTEKEAFDGLKSNYGTEFTAADVRAFCAMNDIGYSTVTGKIKQYKVGKGKWNLKVTPKAVKNIEKAFEAPAVVPQSEQNLVPDTDNTFVKFGPFTDIKKIISSKIFYPTFITGLSGNGKTFGVEQACAQLKRELIRVNITIETDEDDLIGGFRLVNGATVWHNGPVIEALNRGAILLLDEIDLASNKILCLQSILEGKGVFLKKIGKFIKPANGFNIIATANTKGKGSDDGRFIGTNVLNEAFLERFPVTFEQEYPAPAVENKILTAVAKNLGVDDADFCKRLVDWGDIIRKTFYDGGVEDIISTRRLVHIVRAYSIFNNKAKAIQVCVNRFDDETKQSFL
;
A
#
# COMPACT_ATOMS: atom_id res chain seq x y z
N MET A 1 2.99 74.78 -21.25
CA MET A 1 3.32 73.35 -21.03
C MET A 1 2.06 72.56 -21.30
N THR A 2 1.94 72.03 -22.51
CA THR A 2 0.79 71.24 -22.97
C THR A 2 0.98 69.82 -22.49
N THR A 3 0.06 69.29 -21.67
CA THR A 3 -0.03 67.91 -21.23
C THR A 3 -0.23 66.98 -22.48
N PRO A 4 0.50 65.88 -22.61
CA PRO A 4 0.30 64.93 -23.72
C PRO A 4 -1.09 64.32 -23.61
N PHE A 5 -1.85 64.36 -24.71
CA PHE A 5 -3.09 63.60 -24.87
C PHE A 5 -2.78 62.10 -24.69
N GLU A 6 -3.24 61.49 -23.61
CA GLU A 6 -3.29 60.03 -23.50
C GLU A 6 -4.29 59.51 -24.55
N ILE A 7 -3.80 58.89 -25.59
CA ILE A 7 -4.64 58.20 -26.57
C ILE A 7 -5.26 57.00 -25.86
N LYS A 8 -6.55 57.12 -25.47
CA LYS A 8 -7.32 56.05 -24.83
C LYS A 8 -7.79 55.07 -25.91
N MET A 9 -7.01 54.01 -26.13
CA MET A 9 -7.42 52.90 -26.97
C MET A 9 -8.47 52.04 -26.24
N THR A 10 -9.56 51.73 -26.93
CA THR A 10 -10.58 50.78 -26.43
C THR A 10 -10.13 49.32 -26.65
N GLU A 11 -10.78 48.37 -25.95
CA GLU A 11 -10.51 46.93 -26.13
C GLU A 11 -10.79 46.49 -27.57
N LYS A 12 -11.88 46.99 -28.16
CA LYS A 12 -12.29 46.70 -29.54
C LYS A 12 -11.25 47.21 -30.57
N GLU A 13 -10.74 48.40 -30.39
CA GLU A 13 -9.70 48.97 -31.28
C GLU A 13 -8.39 48.18 -31.20
N ALA A 14 -7.99 47.76 -29.99
CA ALA A 14 -6.81 46.86 -29.80
C ALA A 14 -7.02 45.49 -30.44
N PHE A 15 -8.21 44.91 -30.28
CA PHE A 15 -8.58 43.63 -30.86
C PHE A 15 -8.59 43.69 -32.41
N ASP A 16 -9.34 44.61 -32.97
CA ASP A 16 -9.49 44.75 -34.42
C ASP A 16 -8.16 45.13 -35.10
N GLY A 17 -7.39 46.00 -34.47
CA GLY A 17 -6.09 46.42 -34.98
C GLY A 17 -5.06 45.29 -34.99
N LEU A 18 -4.95 44.51 -33.93
CA LEU A 18 -4.05 43.36 -33.88
C LEU A 18 -4.50 42.24 -34.83
N LYS A 19 -5.81 41.99 -34.92
CA LYS A 19 -6.37 40.99 -35.84
C LYS A 19 -6.11 41.36 -37.33
N SER A 20 -6.24 42.62 -37.69
CA SER A 20 -5.99 43.08 -39.06
C SER A 20 -4.52 43.00 -39.47
N ASN A 21 -3.60 43.30 -38.55
CA ASN A 21 -2.17 43.34 -38.85
C ASN A 21 -1.47 41.98 -38.69
N TYR A 22 -1.90 41.15 -37.76
CA TYR A 22 -1.17 39.92 -37.37
C TYR A 22 -2.03 38.66 -37.37
N GLY A 23 -3.32 38.77 -37.73
CA GLY A 23 -4.25 37.65 -37.72
C GLY A 23 -4.78 37.34 -36.31
N THR A 24 -5.21 36.09 -36.08
CA THR A 24 -5.86 35.67 -34.82
C THR A 24 -4.90 35.15 -33.76
N GLU A 25 -3.67 34.85 -34.12
CA GLU A 25 -2.61 34.39 -33.23
C GLU A 25 -1.39 35.30 -33.39
N PHE A 26 -0.88 35.84 -32.28
CA PHE A 26 0.26 36.75 -32.30
C PHE A 26 1.09 36.62 -30.99
N THR A 27 2.31 37.11 -31.10
CA THR A 27 3.33 37.03 -30.04
C THR A 27 3.57 38.40 -29.38
N ALA A 28 4.37 38.41 -28.32
CA ALA A 28 4.80 39.64 -27.68
C ALA A 28 5.61 40.56 -28.61
N ALA A 29 6.27 40.01 -29.62
CA ALA A 29 6.96 40.80 -30.64
C ALA A 29 5.96 41.55 -31.53
N ASP A 30 4.89 40.88 -31.94
CA ASP A 30 3.83 41.48 -32.80
C ASP A 30 3.09 42.58 -32.03
N VAL A 31 2.80 42.37 -30.74
CA VAL A 31 2.18 43.40 -29.89
C VAL A 31 3.10 44.63 -29.75
N ARG A 32 4.41 44.43 -29.61
CA ARG A 32 5.35 45.57 -29.55
C ARG A 32 5.42 46.33 -30.87
N ALA A 33 5.44 45.62 -32.00
CA ALA A 33 5.41 46.23 -33.32
C ALA A 33 4.13 47.03 -33.52
N PHE A 34 2.96 46.49 -33.12
CA PHE A 34 1.68 47.21 -33.16
C PHE A 34 1.71 48.48 -32.29
N CYS A 35 2.26 48.40 -31.08
CA CYS A 35 2.41 49.54 -30.17
C CYS A 35 3.29 50.63 -30.78
N ALA A 36 4.40 50.27 -31.42
CA ALA A 36 5.31 51.21 -32.09
C ALA A 36 4.68 51.90 -33.29
N MET A 37 3.86 51.19 -34.09
CA MET A 37 3.14 51.75 -35.23
C MET A 37 2.06 52.75 -34.83
N ASN A 38 1.47 52.61 -33.65
CA ASN A 38 0.33 53.42 -33.20
C ASN A 38 0.68 54.41 -32.08
N ASP A 39 1.94 54.49 -31.69
CA ASP A 39 2.44 55.29 -30.55
C ASP A 39 1.69 55.07 -29.23
N ILE A 40 1.49 53.78 -28.91
CA ILE A 40 0.73 53.34 -27.74
C ILE A 40 1.61 52.48 -26.84
N GLY A 41 1.45 52.65 -25.53
CA GLY A 41 2.18 51.86 -24.53
C GLY A 41 1.85 50.36 -24.55
N TYR A 42 2.87 49.50 -24.48
CA TYR A 42 2.73 48.04 -24.49
C TYR A 42 1.79 47.54 -23.38
N SER A 43 1.87 48.13 -22.16
CA SER A 43 1.01 47.80 -21.04
C SER A 43 -0.47 48.13 -21.29
N THR A 44 -0.73 49.19 -22.03
CA THR A 44 -2.08 49.61 -22.40
C THR A 44 -2.73 48.59 -23.33
N VAL A 45 -2.01 48.14 -24.40
CA VAL A 45 -2.52 47.16 -25.35
C VAL A 45 -2.66 45.76 -24.66
N THR A 46 -1.63 45.29 -23.95
CA THR A 46 -1.68 43.99 -23.29
C THR A 46 -2.73 43.91 -22.21
N GLY A 47 -3.02 44.99 -21.50
CA GLY A 47 -4.12 45.11 -20.54
C GLY A 47 -5.49 44.90 -21.20
N LYS A 48 -5.70 45.45 -22.41
CA LYS A 48 -6.97 45.33 -23.15
C LYS A 48 -7.22 43.92 -23.72
N ILE A 49 -6.14 43.19 -24.08
CA ILE A 49 -6.24 41.85 -24.67
C ILE A 49 -5.90 40.75 -23.68
N LYS A 50 -5.81 41.05 -22.38
CA LYS A 50 -5.41 40.12 -21.33
C LYS A 50 -6.22 38.82 -21.34
N GLN A 51 -7.50 38.88 -21.61
CA GLN A 51 -8.44 37.76 -21.65
C GLN A 51 -8.19 36.78 -22.81
N TYR A 52 -7.44 37.15 -23.82
CA TYR A 52 -7.08 36.30 -24.97
C TYR A 52 -5.69 35.69 -24.87
N LYS A 53 -5.03 35.83 -23.72
CA LYS A 53 -3.68 35.31 -23.49
C LYS A 53 -3.73 33.79 -23.30
N VAL A 54 -2.99 33.05 -24.13
CA VAL A 54 -2.92 31.58 -24.13
C VAL A 54 -1.58 31.05 -23.61
N GLY A 55 -0.60 31.92 -23.35
CA GLY A 55 0.70 31.53 -22.81
C GLY A 55 1.61 32.71 -22.55
N LYS A 56 2.83 32.50 -22.07
CA LYS A 56 3.81 33.56 -21.83
C LYS A 56 4.15 34.27 -23.16
N GLY A 57 3.67 35.51 -23.33
CA GLY A 57 3.90 36.30 -24.51
C GLY A 57 3.18 35.81 -25.79
N LYS A 58 2.07 35.07 -25.64
CA LYS A 58 1.25 34.58 -26.77
C LYS A 58 -0.22 34.82 -26.52
N TRP A 59 -0.95 35.25 -27.57
CA TRP A 59 -2.40 35.52 -27.56
C TRP A 59 -3.08 34.83 -28.73
N ASN A 60 -4.32 34.41 -28.55
CA ASN A 60 -5.17 33.86 -29.61
C ASN A 60 -6.59 34.42 -29.50
N LEU A 61 -6.99 35.24 -30.48
CA LEU A 61 -8.28 35.91 -30.50
C LEU A 61 -9.48 34.99 -30.81
N LYS A 62 -9.23 33.75 -31.25
CA LYS A 62 -10.29 32.74 -31.46
C LYS A 62 -10.71 32.09 -30.16
N VAL A 63 -9.90 32.20 -29.10
CA VAL A 63 -10.16 31.57 -27.81
C VAL A 63 -11.08 32.46 -26.99
N THR A 64 -12.29 31.98 -26.70
CA THR A 64 -13.23 32.72 -25.85
C THR A 64 -12.74 32.70 -24.39
N PRO A 65 -13.07 33.71 -23.56
CA PRO A 65 -12.67 33.76 -22.15
C PRO A 65 -13.08 32.52 -21.34
N LYS A 66 -14.18 31.84 -21.72
CA LYS A 66 -14.58 30.54 -21.16
C LYS A 66 -13.61 29.39 -21.53
N ALA A 67 -13.09 29.40 -22.76
CA ALA A 67 -12.14 28.39 -23.22
C ALA A 67 -10.76 28.56 -22.55
N VAL A 68 -10.33 29.80 -22.28
CA VAL A 68 -9.08 30.05 -21.51
C VAL A 68 -9.19 29.52 -20.07
N LYS A 69 -10.32 29.73 -19.39
CA LYS A 69 -10.57 29.17 -18.05
C LYS A 69 -10.60 27.63 -18.07
N ASN A 70 -11.07 27.02 -19.15
CA ASN A 70 -11.04 25.56 -19.29
C ASN A 70 -9.62 25.02 -19.57
N ILE A 71 -8.79 25.80 -20.27
CA ILE A 71 -7.38 25.46 -20.49
C ILE A 71 -6.59 25.62 -19.18
N GLU A 72 -6.83 26.68 -18.41
CA GLU A 72 -6.20 26.85 -17.09
C GLU A 72 -6.61 25.75 -16.13
N LYS A 73 -7.87 25.29 -16.15
CA LYS A 73 -8.32 24.10 -15.40
C LYS A 73 -7.67 22.79 -15.85
N ALA A 74 -7.34 22.65 -17.12
CA ALA A 74 -6.63 21.47 -17.64
C ALA A 74 -5.16 21.40 -17.20
N PHE A 75 -4.60 22.50 -16.70
CA PHE A 75 -3.26 22.60 -16.12
C PHE A 75 -3.27 22.71 -14.57
N GLU A 76 -4.44 22.61 -13.94
CA GLU A 76 -4.51 22.41 -12.49
C GLU A 76 -3.85 21.06 -12.15
N ALA A 77 -3.14 21.00 -11.02
CA ALA A 77 -2.55 19.76 -10.56
C ALA A 77 -3.61 18.64 -10.59
N PRO A 78 -3.25 17.42 -11.02
CA PRO A 78 -4.21 16.34 -11.16
C PRO A 78 -4.98 16.17 -9.86
N ALA A 79 -6.32 16.09 -9.97
CA ALA A 79 -7.18 15.92 -8.82
C ALA A 79 -6.77 14.65 -8.07
N VAL A 80 -6.55 14.76 -6.78
CA VAL A 80 -6.37 13.60 -5.91
C VAL A 80 -7.78 13.07 -5.62
N VAL A 81 -8.03 11.80 -5.93
CA VAL A 81 -9.29 11.16 -5.54
C VAL A 81 -9.40 11.19 -4.02
N PRO A 82 -10.53 11.63 -3.44
CA PRO A 82 -10.72 11.62 -2.01
C PRO A 82 -10.48 10.21 -1.45
N GLN A 83 -9.82 10.15 -0.30
CA GLN A 83 -9.62 8.89 0.41
C GLN A 83 -10.97 8.25 0.72
N SER A 84 -11.02 6.92 0.65
CA SER A 84 -12.18 6.15 1.08
C SER A 84 -12.51 6.46 2.55
N GLU A 85 -13.77 6.78 2.84
CA GLU A 85 -14.28 6.90 4.22
C GLU A 85 -14.42 5.52 4.91
N GLN A 86 -14.04 4.46 4.21
CA GLN A 86 -14.14 3.10 4.71
C GLN A 86 -13.34 2.91 6.00
N ASN A 87 -13.97 2.33 7.00
CA ASN A 87 -13.31 1.89 8.22
C ASN A 87 -12.45 0.65 7.91
N LEU A 88 -11.16 0.74 8.20
CA LEU A 88 -10.17 -0.32 7.94
C LEU A 88 -9.73 -1.04 9.23
N VAL A 89 -10.50 -0.93 10.30
CA VAL A 89 -10.27 -1.73 11.52
C VAL A 89 -10.66 -3.18 11.25
N PRO A 90 -9.75 -4.15 11.44
CA PRO A 90 -10.08 -5.56 11.23
C PRO A 90 -11.17 -6.06 12.20
N ASP A 91 -11.89 -7.07 11.78
CA ASP A 91 -12.87 -7.74 12.66
C ASP A 91 -12.17 -8.59 13.74
N THR A 92 -12.77 -8.63 14.91
CA THR A 92 -12.31 -9.50 15.99
C THR A 92 -12.75 -10.94 15.73
N ASP A 93 -11.81 -11.89 15.70
CA ASP A 93 -12.09 -13.31 15.58
C ASP A 93 -12.17 -13.95 16.97
N ASN A 94 -13.35 -14.52 17.29
CA ASN A 94 -13.62 -15.17 18.56
C ASN A 94 -12.85 -16.49 18.76
N THR A 95 -12.28 -17.06 17.70
CA THR A 95 -11.45 -18.27 17.77
C THR A 95 -9.98 -17.95 18.03
N PHE A 96 -9.61 -16.67 18.05
CA PHE A 96 -8.24 -16.25 18.26
C PHE A 96 -7.75 -16.55 19.67
N VAL A 97 -6.60 -17.22 19.75
CA VAL A 97 -5.87 -17.47 21.01
C VAL A 97 -4.51 -16.79 20.92
N LYS A 98 -4.20 -15.93 21.88
CA LYS A 98 -2.91 -15.22 21.95
C LYS A 98 -1.74 -16.18 22.21
N PHE A 99 -0.67 -16.03 21.48
CA PHE A 99 0.61 -16.75 21.69
C PHE A 99 1.77 -16.00 21.02
N GLY A 100 2.98 -16.50 21.19
CA GLY A 100 4.19 -15.90 20.63
C GLY A 100 4.35 -14.42 21.01
N PRO A 101 4.82 -13.58 20.10
CA PRO A 101 5.09 -12.16 20.36
C PRO A 101 3.83 -11.28 20.39
N PHE A 102 2.61 -11.86 20.36
CA PHE A 102 1.35 -11.10 20.27
C PHE A 102 1.25 -9.97 21.29
N THR A 103 1.60 -10.24 22.55
CA THR A 103 1.48 -9.23 23.63
C THR A 103 2.42 -8.05 23.39
N ASP A 104 3.61 -8.30 22.89
CA ASP A 104 4.60 -7.23 22.64
C ASP A 104 4.27 -6.45 21.36
N ILE A 105 3.82 -7.14 20.31
CA ILE A 105 3.26 -6.49 19.11
C ILE A 105 2.10 -5.57 19.51
N LYS A 106 1.18 -6.03 20.35
CA LYS A 106 0.06 -5.24 20.85
C LYS A 106 0.52 -4.01 21.64
N LYS A 107 1.58 -4.13 22.47
CA LYS A 107 2.19 -2.99 23.19
C LYS A 107 2.79 -1.98 22.20
N ILE A 108 3.52 -2.43 21.19
CA ILE A 108 4.10 -1.56 20.14
C ILE A 108 2.99 -0.79 19.44
N ILE A 109 1.94 -1.46 18.98
CA ILE A 109 0.80 -0.81 18.29
C ILE A 109 0.09 0.20 19.21
N SER A 110 -0.12 -0.15 20.49
CA SER A 110 -0.82 0.71 21.46
C SER A 110 -0.01 1.93 21.88
N SER A 111 1.31 1.87 21.83
CA SER A 111 2.20 2.98 22.20
C SER A 111 2.07 4.19 21.27
N LYS A 112 1.63 3.98 20.03
CA LYS A 112 1.61 4.96 18.94
C LYS A 112 3.00 5.56 18.62
N ILE A 113 4.07 4.98 19.16
CA ILE A 113 5.44 5.34 18.82
C ILE A 113 5.77 4.65 17.50
N PHE A 114 6.37 5.38 16.57
CA PHE A 114 6.87 4.80 15.33
C PHE A 114 8.03 3.85 15.64
N TYR A 115 7.80 2.56 15.49
CA TYR A 115 8.76 1.52 15.81
C TYR A 115 8.57 0.33 14.85
N PRO A 116 9.14 0.40 13.63
CA PRO A 116 9.01 -0.65 12.63
C PRO A 116 9.39 -2.02 13.17
N THR A 117 8.56 -3.01 12.88
CA THR A 117 8.69 -4.35 13.45
C THR A 117 8.72 -5.40 12.35
N PHE A 118 9.70 -6.29 12.39
CA PHE A 118 9.84 -7.43 11.48
C PHE A 118 9.42 -8.71 12.21
N ILE A 119 8.58 -9.55 11.61
CA ILE A 119 8.11 -10.82 12.19
C ILE A 119 8.47 -11.93 11.20
N THR A 120 9.37 -12.80 11.62
CA THR A 120 9.80 -13.95 10.82
C THR A 120 9.32 -15.27 11.42
N GLY A 121 9.27 -16.31 10.60
CA GLY A 121 8.95 -17.68 11.02
C GLY A 121 8.23 -18.46 9.93
N LEU A 122 8.11 -19.75 10.10
CA LEU A 122 7.55 -20.66 9.11
C LEU A 122 6.11 -20.33 8.72
N SER A 123 5.69 -20.72 7.51
CA SER A 123 4.35 -20.46 6.99
C SER A 123 3.26 -21.11 7.84
N GLY A 124 2.13 -20.42 8.00
CA GLY A 124 0.95 -20.95 8.68
C GLY A 124 1.04 -21.02 10.20
N ASN A 125 1.99 -20.28 10.81
CA ASN A 125 2.15 -20.14 12.26
C ASN A 125 1.42 -18.92 12.86
N GLY A 126 0.63 -18.18 12.07
CA GLY A 126 -0.25 -17.11 12.57
C GLY A 126 0.36 -15.72 12.68
N LYS A 127 1.52 -15.42 12.07
CA LYS A 127 2.16 -14.08 12.07
C LYS A 127 1.20 -12.96 11.70
N THR A 128 0.70 -13.00 10.48
CA THR A 128 -0.22 -12.01 9.90
C THR A 128 -1.51 -11.89 10.71
N PHE A 129 -2.10 -13.03 11.07
CA PHE A 129 -3.33 -13.10 11.87
C PHE A 129 -3.16 -12.47 13.26
N GLY A 130 -1.99 -12.66 13.91
CA GLY A 130 -1.67 -12.02 15.17
C GLY A 130 -1.67 -10.50 15.09
N VAL A 131 -1.11 -9.92 14.02
CA VAL A 131 -1.12 -8.46 13.79
C VAL A 131 -2.55 -7.95 13.55
N GLU A 132 -3.32 -8.66 12.71
CA GLU A 132 -4.73 -8.31 12.45
C GLU A 132 -5.53 -8.29 13.75
N GLN A 133 -5.42 -9.31 14.59
CA GLN A 133 -6.13 -9.39 15.86
C GLN A 133 -5.63 -8.37 16.91
N ALA A 134 -4.36 -8.00 16.89
CA ALA A 134 -3.86 -6.91 17.73
C ALA A 134 -4.50 -5.57 17.32
N CYS A 135 -4.58 -5.28 16.02
CA CYS A 135 -5.25 -4.09 15.50
C CYS A 135 -6.75 -4.09 15.80
N ALA A 136 -7.44 -5.23 15.60
CA ALA A 136 -8.86 -5.38 15.91
C ALA A 136 -9.16 -5.06 17.38
N GLN A 137 -8.43 -5.67 18.32
CA GLN A 137 -8.60 -5.45 19.77
C GLN A 137 -8.28 -4.02 20.21
N LEU A 138 -7.40 -3.33 19.50
CA LEU A 138 -7.03 -1.93 19.78
C LEU A 138 -7.86 -0.93 18.98
N LYS A 139 -8.78 -1.39 18.14
CA LYS A 139 -9.57 -0.58 17.20
C LYS A 139 -8.69 0.33 16.34
N ARG A 140 -7.57 -0.22 15.87
CA ARG A 140 -6.61 0.45 15.01
C ARG A 140 -6.84 0.03 13.56
N GLU A 141 -6.86 1.00 12.66
CA GLU A 141 -6.91 0.70 11.24
C GLU A 141 -5.64 -0.03 10.80
N LEU A 142 -5.83 -1.01 9.94
CA LEU A 142 -4.79 -1.83 9.35
C LEU A 142 -4.92 -1.80 7.83
N ILE A 143 -3.83 -1.46 7.16
CA ILE A 143 -3.71 -1.59 5.72
C ILE A 143 -2.70 -2.70 5.44
N ARG A 144 -3.19 -3.82 4.92
CA ARG A 144 -2.36 -4.96 4.55
C ARG A 144 -2.04 -4.93 3.07
N VAL A 145 -0.76 -5.11 2.75
CA VAL A 145 -0.25 -5.25 1.39
C VAL A 145 0.49 -6.57 1.28
N ASN A 146 -0.01 -7.47 0.43
CA ASN A 146 0.72 -8.67 0.09
C ASN A 146 1.82 -8.30 -0.92
N ILE A 147 3.06 -8.53 -0.53
CA ILE A 147 4.21 -8.24 -1.38
C ILE A 147 4.45 -9.40 -2.33
N THR A 148 4.80 -9.08 -3.55
CA THR A 148 5.20 -10.03 -4.59
C THR A 148 6.46 -9.53 -5.28
N ILE A 149 7.06 -10.36 -6.12
CA ILE A 149 8.24 -9.96 -6.91
C ILE A 149 7.93 -8.80 -7.88
N GLU A 150 6.68 -8.68 -8.31
CA GLU A 150 6.23 -7.62 -9.23
C GLU A 150 5.89 -6.30 -8.51
N THR A 151 5.66 -6.33 -7.20
CA THR A 151 5.27 -5.16 -6.41
C THR A 151 6.26 -4.01 -6.60
N ASP A 152 5.76 -2.85 -6.99
CA ASP A 152 6.59 -1.70 -7.31
C ASP A 152 6.14 -0.39 -6.62
N GLU A 153 6.81 0.74 -6.99
CA GLU A 153 6.53 2.05 -6.41
C GLU A 153 5.09 2.50 -6.71
N ASP A 154 4.56 2.21 -7.90
CA ASP A 154 3.20 2.61 -8.28
C ASP A 154 2.14 1.84 -7.50
N ASP A 155 2.41 0.57 -7.16
CA ASP A 155 1.53 -0.24 -6.32
C ASP A 155 1.54 0.21 -4.86
N LEU A 156 2.69 0.61 -4.35
CA LEU A 156 2.88 0.95 -2.94
C LEU A 156 2.57 2.42 -2.64
N ILE A 157 3.15 3.32 -3.41
CA ILE A 157 3.09 4.76 -3.20
C ILE A 157 1.90 5.36 -3.95
N GLY A 158 1.66 4.91 -5.17
CA GLY A 158 0.58 5.38 -6.03
C GLY A 158 1.04 5.86 -7.38
N GLY A 159 0.10 6.04 -8.26
CA GLY A 159 0.34 6.40 -9.64
C GLY A 159 -0.84 7.10 -10.29
N PHE A 160 -0.63 7.53 -11.53
CA PHE A 160 -1.69 8.10 -12.33
C PHE A 160 -2.61 7.00 -12.88
N ARG A 161 -3.92 7.28 -12.85
CA ARG A 161 -4.97 6.43 -13.42
C ARG A 161 -5.84 7.27 -14.36
N LEU A 162 -6.33 6.66 -15.42
CA LEU A 162 -7.30 7.29 -16.32
C LEU A 162 -8.71 7.09 -15.75
N VAL A 163 -9.36 8.17 -15.33
CA VAL A 163 -10.70 8.16 -14.76
C VAL A 163 -11.57 9.14 -15.56
N ASN A 164 -12.62 8.65 -16.21
CA ASN A 164 -13.54 9.46 -17.02
C ASN A 164 -12.83 10.36 -18.08
N GLY A 165 -11.77 9.84 -18.69
CA GLY A 165 -10.99 10.58 -19.70
C GLY A 165 -9.99 11.60 -19.13
N ALA A 166 -9.86 11.73 -17.83
CA ALA A 166 -8.88 12.57 -17.17
C ALA A 166 -7.80 11.72 -16.46
N THR A 167 -6.56 12.18 -16.50
CA THR A 167 -5.47 11.58 -15.75
C THR A 167 -5.52 12.09 -14.31
N VAL A 168 -5.73 11.18 -13.35
CA VAL A 168 -5.90 11.50 -11.94
C VAL A 168 -4.87 10.72 -11.12
N TRP A 169 -4.30 11.37 -10.11
CA TRP A 169 -3.42 10.69 -9.14
C TRP A 169 -4.23 9.86 -8.15
N HIS A 170 -3.86 8.59 -7.99
CA HIS A 170 -4.37 7.71 -6.95
C HIS A 170 -3.27 7.40 -5.95
N ASN A 171 -3.56 7.59 -4.66
CA ASN A 171 -2.66 7.16 -3.60
C ASN A 171 -2.59 5.64 -3.55
N GLY A 172 -1.39 5.11 -3.33
CA GLY A 172 -1.21 3.71 -2.99
C GLY A 172 -1.44 3.46 -1.49
N PRO A 173 -1.48 2.19 -1.07
CA PRO A 173 -1.77 1.78 0.30
C PRO A 173 -0.81 2.35 1.33
N VAL A 174 0.44 2.59 0.98
CA VAL A 174 1.44 3.21 1.87
C VAL A 174 1.06 4.65 2.16
N ILE A 175 0.67 5.42 1.14
CA ILE A 175 0.24 6.82 1.32
C ILE A 175 -1.07 6.89 2.09
N GLU A 176 -1.98 5.95 1.87
CA GLU A 176 -3.22 5.84 2.66
C GLU A 176 -2.89 5.57 4.14
N ALA A 177 -1.99 4.64 4.45
CA ALA A 177 -1.58 4.35 5.81
C ALA A 177 -0.92 5.55 6.49
N LEU A 178 -0.02 6.25 5.78
CA LEU A 178 0.63 7.48 6.26
C LEU A 178 -0.40 8.55 6.63
N ASN A 179 -1.35 8.83 5.73
CA ASN A 179 -2.35 9.88 5.92
C ASN A 179 -3.33 9.57 7.07
N ARG A 180 -3.69 8.30 7.25
CA ARG A 180 -4.65 7.84 8.27
C ARG A 180 -4.01 7.59 9.63
N GLY A 181 -2.68 7.49 9.71
CA GLY A 181 -1.98 7.03 10.91
C GLY A 181 -2.26 5.55 11.21
N ALA A 182 -2.58 4.77 10.18
CA ALA A 182 -2.88 3.34 10.27
C ALA A 182 -1.62 2.49 10.47
N ILE A 183 -1.81 1.23 10.83
CA ILE A 183 -0.74 0.23 10.79
C ILE A 183 -0.63 -0.27 9.35
N LEU A 184 0.54 -0.14 8.75
CA LEU A 184 0.88 -0.72 7.45
C LEU A 184 1.47 -2.11 7.68
N LEU A 185 0.81 -3.15 7.19
CA LEU A 185 1.29 -4.52 7.23
C LEU A 185 1.81 -4.94 5.85
N LEU A 186 3.12 -5.08 5.74
CA LEU A 186 3.80 -5.61 4.55
C LEU A 186 3.92 -7.13 4.71
N ASP A 187 3.03 -7.87 4.08
CA ASP A 187 2.97 -9.33 4.23
C ASP A 187 3.82 -10.01 3.15
N GLU A 188 4.59 -11.03 3.56
CA GLU A 188 5.53 -11.77 2.70
C GLU A 188 6.61 -10.88 2.06
N ILE A 189 7.20 -9.97 2.86
CA ILE A 189 8.16 -8.97 2.38
C ILE A 189 9.43 -9.60 1.78
N ASP A 190 9.74 -10.82 2.13
CA ASP A 190 10.86 -11.59 1.58
C ASP A 190 10.67 -12.03 0.11
N LEU A 191 9.48 -11.82 -0.46
CA LEU A 191 9.25 -11.94 -1.91
C LEU A 191 9.62 -10.65 -2.67
N ALA A 192 9.87 -9.53 -1.96
CA ALA A 192 10.11 -8.24 -2.57
C ALA A 192 11.35 -8.22 -3.47
N SER A 193 11.23 -7.55 -4.61
CA SER A 193 12.39 -7.13 -5.40
C SER A 193 13.02 -5.86 -4.82
N ASN A 194 14.14 -5.40 -5.39
CA ASN A 194 14.78 -4.15 -5.00
C ASN A 194 13.90 -2.90 -5.15
N LYS A 195 12.75 -3.00 -5.82
CA LYS A 195 11.77 -1.92 -5.93
C LYS A 195 11.18 -1.50 -4.57
N ILE A 196 11.21 -2.38 -3.57
CA ILE A 196 10.78 -2.09 -2.19
C ILE A 196 11.58 -0.98 -1.52
N LEU A 197 12.78 -0.66 -2.02
CA LEU A 197 13.64 0.40 -1.49
C LEU A 197 12.99 1.80 -1.57
N CYS A 198 11.91 1.98 -2.32
CA CYS A 198 11.09 3.21 -2.29
C CYS A 198 10.54 3.52 -0.88
N LEU A 199 10.47 2.52 0.02
CA LEU A 199 10.00 2.67 1.39
C LEU A 199 11.08 3.10 2.40
N GLN A 200 12.35 3.26 2.01
CA GLN A 200 13.44 3.53 2.96
C GLN A 200 13.19 4.77 3.83
N SER A 201 12.80 5.90 3.24
CA SER A 201 12.53 7.14 4.00
C SER A 201 11.35 6.99 4.96
N ILE A 202 10.37 6.18 4.59
CA ILE A 202 9.17 5.92 5.38
C ILE A 202 9.51 5.02 6.59
N LEU A 203 10.38 4.02 6.40
CA LEU A 203 10.90 3.17 7.47
C LEU A 203 11.76 3.93 8.49
N GLU A 204 12.26 5.11 8.15
CA GLU A 204 12.94 6.01 9.08
C GLU A 204 11.97 6.94 9.86
N GLY A 205 10.67 6.77 9.69
CA GLY A 205 9.66 7.65 10.29
C GLY A 205 9.57 9.02 9.62
N LYS A 206 10.26 9.21 8.51
CA LYS A 206 10.22 10.43 7.70
C LYS A 206 9.08 10.34 6.70
N GLY A 207 8.61 11.49 6.23
CA GLY A 207 7.64 11.51 5.14
C GLY A 207 8.25 11.13 3.79
N VAL A 208 7.41 11.08 2.78
CA VAL A 208 7.80 10.80 1.40
C VAL A 208 7.43 11.96 0.47
N PHE A 209 8.34 12.30 -0.43
CA PHE A 209 8.10 13.28 -1.47
C PHE A 209 7.58 12.57 -2.74
N LEU A 210 6.33 12.81 -3.08
CA LEU A 210 5.67 12.29 -4.26
C LEU A 210 6.15 13.06 -5.50
N LYS A 211 7.22 12.59 -6.12
CA LYS A 211 7.91 13.26 -7.24
C LYS A 211 6.98 13.60 -8.41
N LYS A 212 6.03 12.71 -8.71
CA LYS A 212 5.09 12.83 -9.84
C LYS A 212 4.10 13.98 -9.69
N ILE A 213 3.77 14.38 -8.46
CA ILE A 213 2.81 15.46 -8.17
C ILE A 213 3.39 16.59 -7.32
N GLY A 214 4.67 16.53 -6.99
CA GLY A 214 5.38 17.59 -6.24
C GLY A 214 4.87 17.80 -4.81
N LYS A 215 4.34 16.75 -4.16
CA LYS A 215 3.73 16.84 -2.83
C LYS A 215 4.53 16.05 -1.79
N PHE A 216 4.76 16.64 -0.61
CA PHE A 216 5.37 15.95 0.52
C PHE A 216 4.28 15.44 1.48
N ILE A 217 4.31 14.15 1.81
CA ILE A 217 3.39 13.51 2.75
C ILE A 217 4.14 13.19 4.03
N LYS A 218 3.64 13.68 5.15
CA LYS A 218 4.15 13.36 6.49
C LYS A 218 3.32 12.26 7.14
N PRO A 219 3.92 11.38 7.96
CA PRO A 219 3.17 10.39 8.72
C PRO A 219 2.21 11.07 9.71
N ALA A 220 0.96 10.65 9.71
CA ALA A 220 0.01 11.02 10.75
C ALA A 220 0.33 10.28 12.06
N ASN A 221 -0.13 10.83 13.19
CA ASN A 221 0.13 10.24 14.50
C ASN A 221 -0.40 8.81 14.61
N GLY A 222 0.47 7.92 15.08
CA GLY A 222 0.16 6.51 15.26
C GLY A 222 0.49 5.63 14.04
N PHE A 223 0.92 6.20 12.91
CA PHE A 223 1.44 5.40 11.80
C PHE A 223 2.58 4.50 12.27
N ASN A 224 2.55 3.25 11.87
CA ASN A 224 3.65 2.31 12.09
C ASN A 224 3.67 1.24 10.98
N ILE A 225 4.81 0.55 10.85
CA ILE A 225 5.02 -0.49 9.84
C ILE A 225 5.31 -1.80 10.54
N ILE A 226 4.63 -2.85 10.13
CA ILE A 226 4.93 -4.23 10.52
C ILE A 226 5.14 -5.03 9.23
N ALA A 227 6.23 -5.76 9.16
CA ALA A 227 6.53 -6.66 8.05
C ALA A 227 6.50 -8.11 8.51
N THR A 228 5.98 -9.01 7.68
CA THR A 228 6.05 -10.46 7.92
C THR A 228 6.86 -11.13 6.83
N ALA A 229 7.59 -12.18 7.19
CA ALA A 229 8.40 -12.96 6.26
C ALA A 229 8.42 -14.43 6.68
N ASN A 230 8.70 -15.32 5.75
CA ASN A 230 8.97 -16.73 6.05
C ASN A 230 10.45 -16.98 6.32
N THR A 231 11.31 -16.08 5.85
CA THR A 231 12.77 -16.08 6.08
C THR A 231 13.19 -14.87 6.93
N LYS A 232 14.47 -14.82 7.32
CA LYS A 232 15.04 -13.65 8.00
C LYS A 232 15.48 -12.55 7.04
N GLY A 233 14.98 -12.55 5.80
CA GLY A 233 15.40 -11.63 4.74
C GLY A 233 16.69 -12.04 4.04
N LYS A 234 17.23 -13.22 4.34
CA LYS A 234 18.46 -13.75 3.74
C LYS A 234 18.20 -14.74 2.60
N GLY A 235 16.94 -14.84 2.15
CA GLY A 235 16.52 -15.85 1.18
C GLY A 235 16.36 -17.24 1.83
N SER A 236 16.16 -18.25 0.98
CA SER A 236 16.06 -19.66 1.40
C SER A 236 17.30 -20.41 0.90
N ASP A 237 18.24 -20.67 1.80
CA ASP A 237 19.46 -21.42 1.47
C ASP A 237 19.14 -22.91 1.18
N ASP A 238 18.02 -23.40 1.71
CA ASP A 238 17.56 -24.79 1.59
C ASP A 238 16.52 -25.01 0.47
N GLY A 239 16.20 -23.98 -0.32
CA GLY A 239 15.23 -24.05 -1.42
C GLY A 239 13.77 -24.23 -1.00
N ARG A 240 13.45 -24.28 0.29
CA ARG A 240 12.09 -24.50 0.81
C ARG A 240 11.13 -23.36 0.53
N PHE A 241 11.65 -22.13 0.48
CA PHE A 241 10.87 -20.92 0.18
C PHE A 241 11.23 -20.41 -1.20
N ILE A 242 10.79 -21.14 -2.23
CA ILE A 242 11.01 -20.75 -3.64
C ILE A 242 10.40 -19.36 -3.87
N GLY A 243 11.20 -18.49 -4.50
CA GLY A 243 10.79 -17.11 -4.83
C GLY A 243 11.11 -16.09 -3.75
N THR A 244 11.65 -16.48 -2.59
CA THR A 244 12.17 -15.51 -1.62
C THR A 244 13.49 -14.93 -2.11
N ASN A 245 13.64 -13.62 -1.91
CA ASN A 245 14.83 -12.86 -2.29
C ASN A 245 15.69 -12.53 -1.05
N VAL A 246 16.97 -12.28 -1.29
CA VAL A 246 17.82 -11.66 -0.29
C VAL A 246 17.49 -10.18 -0.23
N LEU A 247 16.93 -9.72 0.88
CA LEU A 247 16.63 -8.32 1.10
C LEU A 247 17.92 -7.52 1.35
N ASN A 248 17.91 -6.26 0.92
CA ASN A 248 19.01 -5.36 1.16
C ASN A 248 19.23 -5.16 2.67
N GLU A 249 20.48 -5.34 3.15
CA GLU A 249 20.81 -5.23 4.58
C GLU A 249 20.46 -3.85 5.15
N ALA A 250 20.74 -2.77 4.41
CA ALA A 250 20.38 -1.43 4.85
C ALA A 250 18.88 -1.21 4.94
N PHE A 251 18.06 -1.97 4.22
CA PHE A 251 16.60 -1.99 4.36
C PHE A 251 16.17 -2.74 5.63
N LEU A 252 16.79 -3.90 5.91
CA LEU A 252 16.50 -4.70 7.11
C LEU A 252 16.89 -3.96 8.40
N GLU A 253 18.00 -3.25 8.42
CA GLU A 253 18.47 -2.44 9.55
C GLU A 253 17.48 -1.32 9.97
N ARG A 254 16.52 -0.99 9.10
CA ARG A 254 15.45 -0.03 9.42
C ARG A 254 14.29 -0.64 10.22
N PHE A 255 14.35 -1.95 10.47
CA PHE A 255 13.45 -2.63 11.40
C PHE A 255 14.20 -2.87 12.72
N PRO A 256 14.07 -1.97 13.72
CA PRO A 256 14.81 -2.07 14.97
C PRO A 256 14.42 -3.28 15.82
N VAL A 257 13.30 -3.91 15.51
CA VAL A 257 12.80 -5.10 16.23
C VAL A 257 12.48 -6.21 15.25
N THR A 258 13.01 -7.40 15.55
CA THR A 258 12.67 -8.64 14.86
C THR A 258 12.14 -9.65 15.86
N PHE A 259 10.93 -10.13 15.64
CA PHE A 259 10.36 -11.26 16.38
C PHE A 259 10.45 -12.54 15.55
N GLU A 260 10.96 -13.60 16.17
CA GLU A 260 10.88 -14.94 15.63
C GLU A 260 9.61 -15.60 16.18
N GLN A 261 8.65 -15.90 15.31
CA GLN A 261 7.42 -16.55 15.69
C GLN A 261 7.46 -18.03 15.31
N GLU A 262 7.50 -18.87 16.32
CA GLU A 262 7.39 -20.30 16.20
C GLU A 262 5.92 -20.75 16.11
N TYR A 263 5.69 -22.04 15.91
CA TYR A 263 4.36 -22.63 16.10
C TYR A 263 3.95 -22.57 17.57
N PRO A 264 2.65 -22.47 17.85
CA PRO A 264 2.19 -22.46 19.25
C PRO A 264 2.53 -23.79 19.95
N ALA A 265 2.85 -23.70 21.24
CA ALA A 265 3.02 -24.87 22.06
C ALA A 265 1.76 -25.77 22.03
N PRO A 266 1.86 -27.09 22.14
CA PRO A 266 0.73 -28.01 22.02
C PRO A 266 -0.50 -27.64 22.85
N ALA A 267 -0.31 -27.18 24.08
CA ALA A 267 -1.41 -26.74 24.94
C ALA A 267 -2.17 -25.51 24.39
N VAL A 268 -1.47 -24.60 23.72
CA VAL A 268 -2.07 -23.41 23.08
C VAL A 268 -2.72 -23.80 21.75
N GLU A 269 -2.06 -24.65 20.97
CA GLU A 269 -2.59 -25.11 19.68
C GLU A 269 -3.89 -25.93 19.89
N ASN A 270 -3.96 -26.74 20.94
CA ASN A 270 -5.19 -27.43 21.31
C ASN A 270 -6.33 -26.44 21.61
N LYS A 271 -6.05 -25.35 22.33
CA LYS A 271 -7.05 -24.29 22.55
C LYS A 271 -7.53 -23.65 21.22
N ILE A 272 -6.60 -23.43 20.29
CA ILE A 272 -6.95 -22.89 18.95
C ILE A 272 -7.88 -23.87 18.23
N LEU A 273 -7.50 -25.15 18.12
CA LEU A 273 -8.33 -26.14 17.43
C LEU A 273 -9.69 -26.35 18.09
N THR A 274 -9.73 -26.39 19.41
CA THR A 274 -11.00 -26.51 20.16
C THR A 274 -11.90 -25.30 19.96
N ALA A 275 -11.35 -24.08 19.94
CA ALA A 275 -12.13 -22.87 19.68
C ALA A 275 -12.71 -22.88 18.25
N VAL A 276 -11.90 -23.28 17.26
CA VAL A 276 -12.34 -23.43 15.87
C VAL A 276 -13.41 -24.52 15.75
N ALA A 277 -13.21 -25.69 16.35
CA ALA A 277 -14.14 -26.79 16.33
C ALA A 277 -15.50 -26.38 16.93
N LYS A 278 -15.48 -25.73 18.09
CA LYS A 278 -16.68 -25.20 18.74
C LYS A 278 -17.44 -24.18 17.85
N ASN A 279 -16.71 -23.28 17.21
CA ASN A 279 -17.32 -22.29 16.31
C ASN A 279 -17.98 -22.94 15.07
N LEU A 280 -17.48 -24.13 14.68
CA LEU A 280 -18.01 -24.91 13.56
C LEU A 280 -19.08 -25.95 13.98
N GLY A 281 -19.45 -25.99 15.28
CA GLY A 281 -20.40 -26.97 15.81
C GLY A 281 -19.84 -28.39 15.90
N VAL A 282 -18.52 -28.54 15.90
CA VAL A 282 -17.82 -29.83 16.06
C VAL A 282 -17.49 -30.02 17.55
N ASP A 283 -18.11 -31.01 18.17
CA ASP A 283 -17.83 -31.37 19.58
C ASP A 283 -16.96 -32.65 19.65
N ASP A 284 -15.67 -32.51 19.38
CA ASP A 284 -14.70 -33.61 19.37
C ASP A 284 -13.33 -33.16 19.88
N ALA A 285 -13.24 -32.92 21.18
CA ALA A 285 -12.02 -32.43 21.82
C ALA A 285 -10.88 -33.46 21.73
N ASP A 286 -11.19 -34.77 21.74
CA ASP A 286 -10.21 -35.85 21.60
C ASP A 286 -9.54 -35.82 20.21
N PHE A 287 -10.34 -35.59 19.16
CA PHE A 287 -9.80 -35.44 17.81
C PHE A 287 -8.88 -34.21 17.69
N CYS A 288 -9.26 -33.07 18.26
CA CYS A 288 -8.40 -31.88 18.29
C CYS A 288 -7.07 -32.16 18.99
N LYS A 289 -7.11 -32.86 20.15
CA LYS A 289 -5.90 -33.21 20.89
C LYS A 289 -4.99 -34.13 20.06
N ARG A 290 -5.54 -35.19 19.47
CA ARG A 290 -4.76 -36.12 18.63
C ARG A 290 -4.14 -35.42 17.42
N LEU A 291 -4.85 -34.46 16.79
CA LEU A 291 -4.29 -33.67 15.71
C LEU A 291 -3.10 -32.82 16.15
N VAL A 292 -3.17 -32.24 17.34
CA VAL A 292 -2.05 -31.47 17.91
C VAL A 292 -0.86 -32.36 18.19
N ASP A 293 -1.08 -33.51 18.85
CA ASP A 293 -0.02 -34.48 19.16
C ASP A 293 0.66 -34.98 17.88
N TRP A 294 -0.14 -35.29 16.86
CA TRP A 294 0.35 -35.69 15.54
C TRP A 294 1.15 -34.57 14.85
N GLY A 295 0.67 -33.33 14.85
CA GLY A 295 1.37 -32.19 14.27
C GLY A 295 2.69 -31.87 15.00
N ASP A 296 2.72 -32.02 16.33
CA ASP A 296 3.91 -31.82 17.14
C ASP A 296 5.00 -32.87 16.84
N ILE A 297 4.62 -34.13 16.67
CA ILE A 297 5.55 -35.22 16.26
C ILE A 297 6.15 -34.89 14.89
N ILE A 298 5.34 -34.55 13.90
CA ILE A 298 5.83 -34.25 12.56
C ILE A 298 6.79 -33.06 12.58
N ARG A 299 6.49 -32.00 13.35
CA ARG A 299 7.37 -30.83 13.49
C ARG A 299 8.69 -31.17 14.13
N LYS A 300 8.71 -32.01 15.16
CA LYS A 300 9.94 -32.50 15.78
C LYS A 300 10.78 -33.29 14.78
N THR A 301 10.17 -34.22 14.05
CA THR A 301 10.85 -34.99 13.00
C THR A 301 11.39 -34.10 11.89
N PHE A 302 10.66 -33.03 11.52
CA PHE A 302 11.11 -32.04 10.56
C PHE A 302 12.34 -31.26 11.04
N TYR A 303 12.35 -30.80 12.30
CA TYR A 303 13.52 -30.09 12.85
C TYR A 303 14.73 -31.02 13.05
N ASP A 304 14.50 -32.30 13.26
CA ASP A 304 15.55 -33.34 13.33
C ASP A 304 16.03 -33.79 11.93
N GLY A 305 15.44 -33.23 10.84
CA GLY A 305 15.79 -33.54 9.45
C GLY A 305 15.24 -34.89 8.95
N GLY A 306 14.28 -35.50 9.66
CA GLY A 306 13.69 -36.76 9.27
C GLY A 306 12.60 -36.69 8.21
N VAL A 307 12.02 -35.50 7.98
CA VAL A 307 11.04 -35.22 6.92
C VAL A 307 11.30 -33.85 6.32
N GLU A 308 10.94 -33.66 5.05
CA GLU A 308 11.19 -32.41 4.33
C GLU A 308 10.07 -31.39 4.50
N ASP A 309 8.84 -31.84 4.71
CA ASP A 309 7.65 -31.01 4.84
C ASP A 309 7.14 -30.95 6.29
N ILE A 310 6.31 -29.95 6.56
CA ILE A 310 5.80 -29.67 7.92
C ILE A 310 4.28 -29.52 7.93
N ILE A 311 3.65 -29.94 9.01
CA ILE A 311 2.23 -29.67 9.30
C ILE A 311 2.10 -28.39 10.12
N SER A 312 1.64 -27.31 9.47
CA SER A 312 1.41 -26.01 10.13
C SER A 312 0.12 -25.99 10.94
N THR A 313 0.02 -25.06 11.91
CA THR A 313 -1.23 -24.79 12.65
C THR A 313 -2.39 -24.49 11.70
N ARG A 314 -2.15 -23.71 10.63
CA ARG A 314 -3.14 -23.47 9.55
C ARG A 314 -3.64 -24.79 8.96
N ARG A 315 -2.78 -25.76 8.75
CA ARG A 315 -3.17 -27.07 8.21
C ARG A 315 -4.07 -27.83 9.18
N LEU A 316 -3.72 -27.83 10.46
CA LEU A 316 -4.57 -28.45 11.48
C LEU A 316 -5.96 -27.81 11.55
N VAL A 317 -6.04 -26.49 11.49
CA VAL A 317 -7.32 -25.75 11.42
C VAL A 317 -8.13 -26.17 10.17
N HIS A 318 -7.46 -26.35 9.02
CA HIS A 318 -8.13 -26.83 7.80
C HIS A 318 -8.65 -28.27 7.95
N ILE A 319 -7.94 -29.13 8.65
CA ILE A 319 -8.43 -30.50 8.93
C ILE A 319 -9.71 -30.46 9.79
N VAL A 320 -9.74 -29.62 10.83
CA VAL A 320 -10.96 -29.44 11.65
C VAL A 320 -12.13 -28.91 10.79
N ARG A 321 -11.87 -27.95 9.90
CA ARG A 321 -12.88 -27.43 8.96
C ARG A 321 -13.36 -28.51 7.97
N ALA A 322 -12.43 -29.31 7.42
CA ALA A 322 -12.77 -30.42 6.56
C ALA A 322 -13.62 -31.48 7.28
N TYR A 323 -13.29 -31.74 8.55
CA TYR A 323 -14.09 -32.66 9.39
C TYR A 323 -15.53 -32.14 9.58
N SER A 324 -15.72 -30.85 9.83
CA SER A 324 -17.07 -30.27 9.94
C SER A 324 -17.90 -30.41 8.66
N ILE A 325 -17.25 -30.43 7.49
CA ILE A 325 -17.90 -30.57 6.18
C ILE A 325 -18.18 -32.03 5.83
N PHE A 326 -17.16 -32.91 5.99
CA PHE A 326 -17.26 -34.29 5.51
C PHE A 326 -17.76 -35.28 6.55
N ASN A 327 -17.82 -34.87 7.82
CA ASN A 327 -18.15 -35.71 8.96
C ASN A 327 -17.38 -37.06 9.01
N ASN A 328 -16.14 -37.02 8.51
CA ASN A 328 -15.25 -38.19 8.43
C ASN A 328 -13.80 -37.74 8.71
N LYS A 329 -13.24 -38.18 9.82
CA LYS A 329 -11.91 -37.81 10.30
C LYS A 329 -10.80 -38.22 9.33
N ALA A 330 -10.82 -39.47 8.87
CA ALA A 330 -9.79 -39.99 7.94
C ALA A 330 -9.80 -39.21 6.61
N LYS A 331 -11.01 -38.98 6.05
CA LYS A 331 -11.15 -38.17 4.83
C LYS A 331 -10.67 -36.74 5.05
N ALA A 332 -10.98 -36.11 6.19
CA ALA A 332 -10.56 -34.75 6.50
C ALA A 332 -9.03 -34.61 6.55
N ILE A 333 -8.34 -35.57 7.16
CA ILE A 333 -6.88 -35.62 7.17
C ILE A 333 -6.37 -35.85 5.75
N GLN A 334 -6.86 -36.87 5.05
CA GLN A 334 -6.42 -37.24 3.71
C GLN A 334 -6.48 -36.06 2.74
N VAL A 335 -7.62 -35.37 2.63
CA VAL A 335 -7.76 -34.26 1.68
C VAL A 335 -6.85 -33.08 2.01
N CYS A 336 -6.48 -32.90 3.26
CA CYS A 336 -5.58 -31.84 3.69
C CYS A 336 -4.10 -32.18 3.51
N VAL A 337 -3.74 -33.46 3.44
CA VAL A 337 -2.35 -33.91 3.20
C VAL A 337 -2.07 -34.30 1.76
N ASN A 338 -3.08 -34.41 0.91
CA ASN A 338 -2.92 -34.77 -0.52
C ASN A 338 -2.05 -33.81 -1.35
N ARG A 339 -1.74 -32.62 -0.84
CA ARG A 339 -0.83 -31.68 -1.51
C ARG A 339 0.64 -32.09 -1.43
N PHE A 340 0.98 -32.96 -0.48
CA PHE A 340 2.33 -33.45 -0.31
C PHE A 340 2.60 -34.59 -1.30
N ASP A 341 3.86 -34.83 -1.60
CA ASP A 341 4.27 -35.97 -2.40
C ASP A 341 3.95 -37.30 -1.68
N ASP A 342 4.06 -38.42 -2.39
CA ASP A 342 3.62 -39.71 -1.86
C ASP A 342 4.50 -40.22 -0.72
N GLU A 343 5.79 -39.89 -0.70
CA GLU A 343 6.72 -40.26 0.36
C GLU A 343 6.40 -39.52 1.64
N THR A 344 6.23 -38.19 1.55
CA THR A 344 5.82 -37.35 2.68
C THR A 344 4.45 -37.77 3.23
N LYS A 345 3.47 -38.09 2.35
CA LYS A 345 2.16 -38.58 2.80
C LYS A 345 2.28 -39.89 3.60
N GLN A 346 3.11 -40.83 3.16
CA GLN A 346 3.35 -42.10 3.90
C GLN A 346 4.02 -41.84 5.23
N SER A 347 4.91 -40.86 5.32
CA SER A 347 5.57 -40.48 6.59
C SER A 347 4.61 -39.80 7.56
N PHE A 348 3.53 -39.20 7.11
CA PHE A 348 2.55 -38.49 7.94
C PHE A 348 1.39 -39.38 8.39
N LEU A 349 1.05 -40.44 7.65
CA LEU A 349 -0.09 -41.32 7.90
C LEU A 349 0.32 -42.66 8.50
#